data_419ad4b19970a4af71de523cc90bfed6
#
_entry.id   419ad4b19970a4af71de523cc90bfed6
#
_cell.length_a   1.000
_cell.length_b   1.000
_cell.length_c   1.000
_cell.angle_alpha   90.00
_cell.angle_beta   90.00
_cell.angle_gamma   90.00
#
_symmetry.space_group_name_H-M   'P 1'
#
loop_
_entity.id
_entity.type
_entity.pdbx_description
1 polymer ?
#
loop_
_entity_poly.entity_id
_entity_poly.type
_entity_poly.pdbx_seq_one_letter_code
_entity_poly.pdbx_strand_id
1 'polypeptide(L)'
;MSTTLPPTIPFYEKEYLDVLQKIIDHGFETPDRTGTGIRMLPGITLKYDISENQLPLWTTRKLKWQNQFIELIWFLNGRTDVKYLQERSVRIWDSWVQPLGVRDAGTIGPGYGKQWRKWDAVREIVDGSCEQNLEKYTIDQFANLIAGIKASPYSRRPIVTLWNPADVGNCILPPCHGNVIQFVVDPQKGLHCLQYQRSADMPLGYCPWQYTIDRKSVV
;
A
#
# COMPACT_ATOMS: atom_id res chain seq x y z
N MET A 1 -25.89 19.04 -35.76
CA MET A 1 -24.55 18.88 -35.17
C MET A 1 -24.79 18.64 -33.69
N SER A 2 -24.57 17.41 -33.23
CA SER A 2 -24.70 17.06 -31.80
C SER A 2 -23.46 17.60 -31.08
N THR A 3 -23.61 18.66 -30.31
CA THR A 3 -22.58 19.15 -29.40
C THR A 3 -22.59 18.25 -28.17
N THR A 4 -21.90 17.13 -28.26
CA THR A 4 -21.55 16.37 -27.05
C THR A 4 -20.64 17.27 -26.22
N LEU A 5 -21.09 17.68 -25.04
CA LEU A 5 -20.25 18.34 -24.05
C LEU A 5 -19.00 17.45 -23.80
N PRO A 6 -17.82 18.03 -23.66
CA PRO A 6 -16.64 17.23 -23.31
C PRO A 6 -16.94 16.47 -22.00
N PRO A 7 -16.47 15.22 -21.86
CA PRO A 7 -16.70 14.44 -20.66
C PRO A 7 -16.16 15.23 -19.45
N THR A 8 -17.01 15.42 -18.46
CA THR A 8 -16.60 16.06 -17.20
C THR A 8 -15.53 15.19 -16.53
N ILE A 9 -14.37 15.79 -16.26
CA ILE A 9 -13.29 15.10 -15.53
C ILE A 9 -13.82 14.72 -14.15
N PRO A 10 -13.74 13.44 -13.75
CA PRO A 10 -14.15 13.03 -12.41
C PRO A 10 -13.42 13.81 -11.32
N PHE A 11 -14.08 14.07 -10.20
CA PHE A 11 -13.52 14.87 -9.09
C PHE A 11 -12.16 14.36 -8.62
N TYR A 12 -12.00 13.05 -8.45
CA TYR A 12 -10.75 12.44 -8.02
C TYR A 12 -9.61 12.58 -9.04
N GLU A 13 -9.92 12.61 -10.33
CA GLU A 13 -8.92 12.85 -11.38
C GLU A 13 -8.50 14.31 -11.42
N LYS A 14 -9.44 15.22 -11.17
CA LYS A 14 -9.14 16.63 -11.02
C LYS A 14 -8.19 16.90 -9.85
N GLU A 15 -8.46 16.32 -8.67
CA GLU A 15 -7.56 16.46 -7.52
C GLU A 15 -6.14 15.94 -7.81
N TYR A 16 -6.04 14.83 -8.55
CA TYR A 16 -4.76 14.29 -8.98
C TYR A 16 -4.01 15.26 -9.90
N LEU A 17 -4.70 15.82 -10.90
CA LEU A 17 -4.12 16.82 -11.82
C LEU A 17 -3.71 18.10 -11.09
N ASP A 18 -4.52 18.56 -10.15
CA ASP A 18 -4.19 19.71 -9.31
C ASP A 18 -2.94 19.48 -8.46
N VAL A 19 -2.71 18.24 -7.98
CA VAL A 19 -1.47 17.88 -7.28
C VAL A 19 -0.28 17.86 -8.21
N LEU A 20 -0.40 17.34 -9.43
CA LEU A 20 0.68 17.40 -10.41
C LEU A 20 1.06 18.86 -10.72
N GLN A 21 0.09 19.74 -10.89
CA GLN A 21 0.34 21.16 -11.11
C GLN A 21 1.04 21.80 -9.91
N LYS A 22 0.59 21.49 -8.67
CA LYS A 22 1.26 21.99 -7.45
C LYS A 22 2.71 21.54 -7.34
N ILE A 23 3.02 20.30 -7.76
CA ILE A 23 4.40 19.81 -7.78
C ILE A 23 5.24 20.60 -8.80
N ILE A 24 4.67 20.94 -9.94
CA ILE A 24 5.36 21.76 -10.97
C ILE A 24 5.61 23.18 -10.43
N ASP A 25 4.62 23.79 -9.81
CA ASP A 25 4.67 25.19 -9.39
C ASP A 25 5.48 25.43 -8.11
N HIS A 26 5.39 24.50 -7.15
CA HIS A 26 5.87 24.70 -5.78
C HIS A 26 6.84 23.61 -5.31
N GLY A 27 7.05 22.56 -6.09
CA GLY A 27 8.01 21.50 -5.77
C GLY A 27 9.46 22.00 -5.86
N PHE A 28 10.33 21.46 -5.02
CA PHE A 28 11.76 21.68 -5.07
C PHE A 28 12.49 20.52 -5.76
N GLU A 29 13.60 20.83 -6.40
CA GLU A 29 14.43 19.82 -7.07
C GLU A 29 15.42 19.19 -6.11
N THR A 30 15.57 17.87 -6.19
CA THR A 30 16.59 17.12 -5.47
C THR A 30 17.23 16.09 -6.38
N PRO A 31 18.51 15.77 -6.16
CA PRO A 31 19.11 14.61 -6.80
C PRO A 31 18.39 13.34 -6.36
N ASP A 32 18.38 12.35 -7.23
CA ASP A 32 17.90 11.01 -6.94
C ASP A 32 18.97 9.94 -7.21
N ARG A 33 18.69 8.69 -6.84
CA ARG A 33 19.63 7.57 -7.05
C ARG A 33 19.89 7.22 -8.53
N THR A 34 19.02 7.68 -9.44
CA THR A 34 19.13 7.42 -10.88
C THR A 34 19.95 8.48 -11.61
N GLY A 35 20.22 9.62 -10.97
CA GLY A 35 20.94 10.75 -11.54
C GLY A 35 20.09 11.63 -12.46
N THR A 36 18.79 11.36 -12.61
CA THR A 36 17.88 12.19 -13.41
C THR A 36 17.33 13.37 -12.63
N GLY A 37 17.37 13.32 -11.30
CA GLY A 37 16.74 14.27 -10.41
C GLY A 37 15.23 14.09 -10.31
N ILE A 38 14.66 14.61 -9.24
CA ILE A 38 13.22 14.60 -9.00
C ILE A 38 12.75 15.98 -8.55
N ARG A 39 11.51 16.31 -8.87
CA ARG A 39 10.80 17.44 -8.27
C ARG A 39 9.84 16.92 -7.21
N MET A 40 9.99 17.37 -5.97
CA MET A 40 9.31 16.83 -4.79
C MET A 40 8.46 17.90 -4.11
N LEU A 41 7.26 17.49 -3.65
CA LEU A 41 6.40 18.30 -2.80
C LEU A 41 5.84 17.42 -1.67
N PRO A 42 6.34 17.56 -0.43
CA PRO A 42 5.85 16.80 0.71
C PRO A 42 4.53 17.36 1.25
N GLY A 43 3.83 16.55 2.08
CA GLY A 43 2.64 17.01 2.79
C GLY A 43 1.36 17.06 1.95
N ILE A 44 1.32 16.33 0.85
CA ILE A 44 0.11 16.21 0.03
C ILE A 44 -0.88 15.26 0.71
N THR A 45 -2.15 15.67 0.74
CA THR A 45 -3.28 14.82 1.14
C THR A 45 -4.26 14.75 -0.02
N LEU A 46 -4.68 13.54 -0.36
CA LEU A 46 -5.72 13.28 -1.35
C LEU A 46 -6.86 12.53 -0.67
N LYS A 47 -8.10 12.80 -1.10
CA LYS A 47 -9.30 12.19 -0.55
C LYS A 47 -10.16 11.63 -1.67
N TYR A 48 -10.58 10.37 -1.52
CA TYR A 48 -11.43 9.68 -2.47
C TYR A 48 -12.73 9.25 -1.79
N ASP A 49 -13.85 9.58 -2.41
CA ASP A 49 -15.14 9.02 -2.02
C ASP A 49 -15.45 7.83 -2.93
N ILE A 50 -15.56 6.66 -2.32
CA ILE A 50 -15.84 5.39 -3.01
C ILE A 50 -17.18 4.78 -2.58
N SER A 51 -18.01 5.55 -1.88
CA SER A 51 -19.30 5.11 -1.32
C SER A 51 -20.28 4.61 -2.36
N GLU A 52 -20.22 5.13 -3.60
CA GLU A 52 -21.10 4.75 -4.71
C GLU A 52 -20.53 3.62 -5.59
N ASN A 53 -19.65 2.78 -5.06
CA ASN A 53 -18.97 1.71 -5.79
C ASN A 53 -18.15 2.21 -6.99
N GLN A 54 -17.79 3.48 -7.01
CA GLN A 54 -16.92 4.04 -8.03
C GLN A 54 -15.47 3.75 -7.69
N LEU A 55 -14.73 3.26 -8.70
CA LEU A 55 -13.28 3.16 -8.58
C LEU A 55 -12.68 4.45 -9.13
N PRO A 56 -11.74 5.08 -8.38
CA PRO A 56 -11.03 6.25 -8.88
C PRO A 56 -10.02 5.84 -9.97
N LEU A 57 -10.51 5.42 -11.16
CA LEU A 57 -9.69 5.04 -12.32
C LEU A 57 -9.37 6.29 -13.15
N TRP A 58 -8.08 6.63 -13.23
CA TRP A 58 -7.63 7.76 -14.04
C TRP A 58 -7.77 7.45 -15.52
N THR A 59 -8.25 8.42 -16.27
CA THR A 59 -8.38 8.36 -17.74
C THR A 59 -7.17 8.96 -18.45
N THR A 60 -6.33 9.70 -17.74
CA THR A 60 -5.11 10.33 -18.26
C THR A 60 -4.09 9.35 -18.80
N ARG A 61 -4.18 8.08 -18.42
CA ARG A 61 -3.35 7.00 -18.98
C ARG A 61 -4.06 5.64 -18.91
N LYS A 62 -3.66 4.74 -19.81
CA LYS A 62 -4.15 3.36 -19.80
C LYS A 62 -3.58 2.59 -18.60
N LEU A 63 -4.43 2.17 -17.69
CA LEU A 63 -4.07 1.39 -16.51
C LEU A 63 -4.45 -0.09 -16.70
N LYS A 64 -3.56 -0.99 -16.32
CA LYS A 64 -3.85 -2.42 -16.21
C LYS A 64 -4.27 -2.74 -14.77
N TRP A 65 -5.43 -2.25 -14.36
CA TRP A 65 -5.93 -2.36 -12.97
C TRP A 65 -5.96 -3.81 -12.44
N GLN A 66 -6.09 -4.80 -13.32
CA GLN A 66 -6.05 -6.21 -12.95
C GLN A 66 -4.72 -6.59 -12.29
N ASN A 67 -3.60 -6.04 -12.76
CA ASN A 67 -2.28 -6.31 -12.18
C ASN A 67 -2.21 -5.88 -10.72
N GLN A 68 -2.72 -4.69 -10.41
CA GLN A 68 -2.74 -4.14 -9.05
C GLN A 68 -3.66 -4.95 -8.14
N PHE A 69 -4.80 -5.41 -8.68
CA PHE A 69 -5.72 -6.25 -7.92
C PHE A 69 -5.09 -7.62 -7.59
N ILE A 70 -4.41 -8.24 -8.54
CA ILE A 70 -3.68 -9.50 -8.35
C ILE A 70 -2.56 -9.30 -7.31
N GLU A 71 -1.81 -8.20 -7.40
CA GLU A 71 -0.77 -7.84 -6.42
C GLU A 71 -1.35 -7.66 -5.02
N LEU A 72 -2.49 -6.97 -4.91
CA LEU A 72 -3.18 -6.82 -3.62
C LEU A 72 -3.54 -8.18 -3.02
N ILE A 73 -4.13 -9.09 -3.79
CA ILE A 73 -4.46 -10.44 -3.32
C ILE A 73 -3.18 -11.18 -2.89
N TRP A 74 -2.10 -11.01 -3.62
CA TRP A 74 -0.80 -11.57 -3.27
C TRP A 74 -0.30 -11.06 -1.91
N PHE A 75 -0.34 -9.75 -1.65
CA PHE A 75 -0.02 -9.18 -0.34
C PHE A 75 -0.94 -9.70 0.76
N LEU A 76 -2.25 -9.77 0.51
CA LEU A 76 -3.24 -10.26 1.48
C LEU A 76 -3.06 -11.73 1.85
N ASN A 77 -2.45 -12.52 0.96
CA ASN A 77 -2.07 -13.89 1.25
C ASN A 77 -0.73 -14.00 2.02
N GLY A 78 -0.11 -12.88 2.39
CA GLY A 78 1.16 -12.85 3.11
C GLY A 78 2.33 -13.37 2.28
N ARG A 79 2.23 -13.33 0.95
CA ARG A 79 3.24 -13.84 0.02
C ARG A 79 4.27 -12.77 -0.29
N THR A 80 5.48 -13.25 -0.58
CA THR A 80 6.62 -12.43 -1.03
C THR A 80 7.28 -13.00 -2.28
N ASP A 81 6.93 -14.22 -2.68
CA ASP A 81 7.42 -14.87 -3.89
C ASP A 81 6.73 -14.31 -5.13
N VAL A 82 7.51 -14.01 -6.17
CA VAL A 82 6.97 -13.44 -7.42
C VAL A 82 6.35 -14.49 -8.35
N LYS A 83 6.55 -15.77 -8.07
CA LYS A 83 6.01 -16.87 -8.88
C LYS A 83 4.49 -16.77 -9.01
N TYR A 84 3.80 -16.46 -7.91
CA TYR A 84 2.35 -16.27 -7.90
C TYR A 84 1.89 -15.19 -8.89
N LEU A 85 2.64 -14.09 -8.98
CA LEU A 85 2.37 -12.98 -9.91
C LEU A 85 2.66 -13.40 -11.36
N GLN A 86 3.79 -14.05 -11.58
CA GLN A 86 4.24 -14.52 -12.89
C GLN A 86 3.27 -15.50 -13.52
N GLU A 87 2.74 -16.46 -12.74
CA GLU A 87 1.70 -17.41 -13.16
C GLU A 87 0.40 -16.73 -13.61
N ARG A 88 0.21 -15.45 -13.21
CA ARG A 88 -0.95 -14.60 -13.59
C ARG A 88 -0.58 -13.50 -14.57
N SER A 89 0.55 -13.65 -15.25
CA SER A 89 1.07 -12.70 -16.24
C SER A 89 1.32 -11.28 -15.67
N VAL A 90 1.54 -11.16 -14.36
CA VAL A 90 1.91 -9.92 -13.67
C VAL A 90 3.41 -9.88 -13.49
N ARG A 91 4.09 -8.91 -14.13
CA ARG A 91 5.55 -8.81 -14.24
C ARG A 91 6.15 -7.57 -13.56
N ILE A 92 5.39 -6.90 -12.72
CA ILE A 92 5.75 -5.60 -12.11
C ILE A 92 6.95 -5.68 -11.16
N TRP A 93 7.28 -6.88 -10.65
CA TRP A 93 8.41 -7.12 -9.77
C TRP A 93 9.60 -7.80 -10.45
N ASP A 94 9.46 -8.28 -11.69
CA ASP A 94 10.48 -9.12 -12.35
C ASP A 94 11.83 -8.42 -12.51
N SER A 95 11.83 -7.11 -12.74
CA SER A 95 13.07 -6.33 -12.89
C SER A 95 13.84 -6.10 -11.58
N TRP A 96 13.21 -6.39 -10.45
CA TRP A 96 13.79 -6.14 -9.13
C TRP A 96 14.29 -7.41 -8.45
N VAL A 97 13.65 -8.55 -8.73
CA VAL A 97 14.00 -9.81 -8.10
C VAL A 97 15.21 -10.46 -8.75
N GLN A 98 16.05 -11.10 -7.94
CA GLN A 98 17.22 -11.83 -8.44
C GLN A 98 16.82 -13.04 -9.28
N PRO A 99 17.61 -13.42 -10.29
CA PRO A 99 17.41 -14.65 -11.05
C PRO A 99 17.38 -15.91 -10.15
N LEU A 100 16.69 -16.93 -10.59
CA LEU A 100 16.71 -18.23 -9.92
C LEU A 100 18.14 -18.75 -9.78
N GLY A 101 18.46 -19.33 -8.62
CA GLY A 101 19.79 -19.84 -8.30
C GLY A 101 20.68 -18.88 -7.50
N VAL A 102 20.25 -17.62 -7.30
CA VAL A 102 20.90 -16.68 -6.38
C VAL A 102 20.18 -16.74 -5.03
N ARG A 103 20.88 -16.41 -3.94
CA ARG A 103 20.26 -16.30 -2.61
C ARG A 103 19.08 -15.33 -2.68
N ASP A 104 18.00 -15.71 -2.03
CA ASP A 104 16.74 -14.94 -2.02
C ASP A 104 16.10 -14.71 -3.41
N ALA A 105 16.45 -15.58 -4.39
CA ALA A 105 15.88 -15.51 -5.72
C ALA A 105 14.36 -15.65 -5.72
N GLY A 106 13.71 -14.88 -6.58
CA GLY A 106 12.27 -14.95 -6.78
C GLY A 106 11.41 -14.43 -5.63
N THR A 107 11.99 -13.67 -4.67
CA THR A 107 11.24 -13.02 -3.58
C THR A 107 11.55 -11.53 -3.48
N ILE A 108 10.59 -10.75 -2.99
CA ILE A 108 10.79 -9.33 -2.66
C ILE A 108 11.37 -9.09 -1.26
N GLY A 109 11.69 -10.16 -0.54
CA GLY A 109 12.10 -10.10 0.86
C GLY A 109 10.91 -9.89 1.82
N PRO A 110 11.17 -9.57 3.10
CA PRO A 110 10.14 -9.52 4.14
C PRO A 110 9.26 -8.25 4.09
N GLY A 111 8.88 -7.79 2.90
CA GLY A 111 8.04 -6.62 2.69
C GLY A 111 6.54 -6.93 2.65
N TYR A 112 5.75 -5.89 2.56
CA TYR A 112 4.30 -5.89 2.29
C TYR A 112 3.50 -7.03 2.93
N GLY A 113 3.18 -8.09 2.17
CA GLY A 113 2.34 -9.18 2.62
C GLY A 113 2.88 -9.92 3.84
N LYS A 114 4.21 -10.08 3.95
CA LYS A 114 4.85 -10.66 5.13
C LYS A 114 4.53 -9.84 6.38
N GLN A 115 4.68 -8.53 6.31
CA GLN A 115 4.42 -7.66 7.45
C GLN A 115 2.92 -7.60 7.79
N TRP A 116 2.05 -7.64 6.81
CA TRP A 116 0.61 -7.60 7.04
C TRP A 116 0.07 -8.85 7.71
N ARG A 117 0.57 -10.03 7.31
CA ARG A 117 -0.04 -11.31 7.67
C ARG A 117 0.82 -12.18 8.58
N LYS A 118 2.13 -11.92 8.66
CA LYS A 118 3.10 -12.76 9.36
C LYS A 118 4.21 -11.92 9.97
N TRP A 119 3.85 -10.89 10.74
CA TRP A 119 4.82 -10.06 11.46
C TRP A 119 5.50 -10.88 12.54
N ASP A 120 6.82 -11.03 12.47
CA ASP A 120 7.58 -11.75 13.48
C ASP A 120 7.66 -10.93 14.77
N ALA A 121 7.38 -11.58 15.88
CA ALA A 121 7.40 -10.99 17.20
C ALA A 121 8.04 -11.95 18.22
N VAL A 122 8.57 -11.37 19.28
CA VAL A 122 9.14 -12.08 20.41
C VAL A 122 8.52 -11.53 21.68
N ARG A 123 8.16 -12.39 22.61
CA ARG A 123 7.75 -11.99 23.95
C ARG A 123 8.49 -12.79 25.01
N GLU A 124 8.69 -12.19 26.15
CA GLU A 124 9.20 -12.87 27.34
C GLU A 124 8.06 -13.64 28.00
N ILE A 125 8.34 -14.90 28.33
CA ILE A 125 7.44 -15.72 29.15
C ILE A 125 7.87 -15.56 30.60
N VAL A 126 7.01 -14.94 31.37
CA VAL A 126 7.22 -14.80 32.82
C VAL A 126 6.56 -16.00 33.53
N ASP A 127 7.32 -17.06 33.76
CA ASP A 127 6.86 -18.28 34.42
C ASP A 127 7.27 -18.39 35.88
N GLY A 128 7.90 -17.34 36.43
CA GLY A 128 8.42 -17.31 37.80
C GLY A 128 9.82 -17.95 37.96
N SER A 129 10.42 -18.47 36.89
CA SER A 129 11.82 -18.87 36.86
C SER A 129 12.77 -17.66 36.73
N CYS A 130 14.01 -17.78 37.15
CA CYS A 130 15.02 -16.75 36.95
C CYS A 130 15.60 -16.79 35.51
N GLU A 131 15.16 -17.68 34.67
CA GLU A 131 15.60 -17.80 33.28
C GLU A 131 14.68 -16.99 32.34
N GLN A 132 15.31 -16.20 31.47
CA GLN A 132 14.56 -15.49 30.39
C GLN A 132 14.16 -16.47 29.32
N ASN A 133 12.91 -16.90 29.35
CA ASN A 133 12.29 -17.71 28.31
C ASN A 133 11.65 -16.81 27.25
N LEU A 134 12.16 -16.88 26.00
CA LEU A 134 11.66 -16.10 24.87
C LEU A 134 10.81 -16.96 23.94
N GLU A 135 9.57 -16.56 23.73
CA GLU A 135 8.69 -17.17 22.74
C GLU A 135 8.67 -16.35 21.45
N LYS A 136 8.94 -17.00 20.33
CA LYS A 136 8.76 -16.43 18.98
C LYS A 136 7.36 -16.76 18.47
N TYR A 137 6.67 -15.76 17.95
CA TYR A 137 5.33 -15.93 17.37
C TYR A 137 5.14 -14.99 16.18
N THR A 138 4.04 -15.15 15.46
CA THR A 138 3.69 -14.26 14.35
C THR A 138 2.37 -13.55 14.62
N ILE A 139 2.28 -12.30 14.17
CA ILE A 139 1.09 -11.47 14.27
C ILE A 139 0.46 -11.33 12.87
N ASP A 140 -0.79 -11.72 12.74
CA ASP A 140 -1.62 -11.40 11.58
C ASP A 140 -2.33 -10.07 11.83
N GLN A 141 -1.74 -8.97 11.36
CA GLN A 141 -2.27 -7.62 11.60
C GLN A 141 -3.66 -7.43 10.97
N PHE A 142 -3.92 -8.02 9.77
CA PHE A 142 -5.24 -7.90 9.12
C PHE A 142 -6.32 -8.71 9.81
N ALA A 143 -6.02 -9.91 10.28
CA ALA A 143 -6.98 -10.68 11.07
C ALA A 143 -7.35 -9.95 12.36
N ASN A 144 -6.35 -9.41 13.06
CA ASN A 144 -6.55 -8.63 14.29
C ASN A 144 -7.34 -7.34 14.03
N LEU A 145 -7.05 -6.65 12.92
CA LEU A 145 -7.78 -5.45 12.50
C LEU A 145 -9.27 -5.76 12.30
N ILE A 146 -9.61 -6.80 11.52
CA ILE A 146 -10.99 -7.19 11.23
C ILE A 146 -11.70 -7.60 12.51
N ALA A 147 -11.07 -8.41 13.34
CA ALA A 147 -11.62 -8.83 14.64
C ALA A 147 -11.86 -7.62 15.55
N GLY A 148 -10.92 -6.69 15.61
CA GLY A 148 -11.01 -5.46 16.39
C GLY A 148 -12.17 -4.55 15.96
N ILE A 149 -12.35 -4.35 14.65
CA ILE A 149 -13.47 -3.57 14.11
C ILE A 149 -14.80 -4.24 14.44
N LYS A 150 -14.91 -5.56 14.30
CA LYS A 150 -16.14 -6.31 14.64
C LYS A 150 -16.48 -6.23 16.12
N ALA A 151 -15.46 -6.32 16.98
CA ALA A 151 -15.68 -6.30 18.44
C ALA A 151 -15.95 -4.89 18.98
N SER A 152 -15.35 -3.86 18.39
CA SER A 152 -15.45 -2.47 18.83
C SER A 152 -15.37 -1.52 17.64
N PRO A 153 -16.45 -1.33 16.87
CA PRO A 153 -16.45 -0.57 15.62
C PRO A 153 -15.90 0.85 15.75
N TYR A 154 -16.18 1.53 16.86
CA TYR A 154 -15.76 2.93 17.08
C TYR A 154 -14.41 3.05 17.77
N SER A 155 -13.66 1.96 17.87
CA SER A 155 -12.27 2.02 18.35
C SER A 155 -11.39 2.82 17.38
N ARG A 156 -10.45 3.59 17.92
CA ARG A 156 -9.42 4.31 17.15
C ARG A 156 -8.11 3.52 17.01
N ARG A 157 -8.13 2.23 17.41
CA ARG A 157 -6.96 1.34 17.40
C ARG A 157 -6.81 0.44 16.16
N PRO A 158 -7.77 0.36 15.21
CA PRO A 158 -7.60 -0.46 14.00
C PRO A 158 -6.52 0.14 13.09
N ILE A 159 -5.27 -0.30 13.30
CA ILE A 159 -4.08 0.13 12.55
C ILE A 159 -3.32 -1.10 12.07
N VAL A 160 -2.78 -0.99 10.84
CA VAL A 160 -1.82 -1.92 10.25
C VAL A 160 -0.58 -1.14 9.85
N THR A 161 0.61 -1.67 10.10
CA THR A 161 1.87 -1.06 9.68
C THR A 161 2.70 -2.01 8.84
N LEU A 162 3.44 -1.45 7.86
CA LEU A 162 4.39 -2.18 7.02
C LEU A 162 5.85 -1.90 7.39
N TRP A 163 6.11 -0.77 8.02
CA TRP A 163 7.46 -0.33 8.31
C TRP A 163 8.00 -1.04 9.54
N ASN A 164 8.70 -2.15 9.30
CA ASN A 164 9.40 -2.90 10.33
C ASN A 164 10.90 -2.56 10.26
N PRO A 165 11.46 -1.82 11.23
CA PRO A 165 12.88 -1.44 11.21
C PRO A 165 13.84 -2.63 11.18
N ALA A 166 13.45 -3.78 11.72
CA ALA A 166 14.27 -4.99 11.71
C ALA A 166 14.36 -5.67 10.33
N ASP A 167 13.32 -5.49 9.50
CA ASP A 167 13.19 -6.19 8.23
C ASP A 167 13.37 -5.30 7.00
N VAL A 168 13.17 -3.98 7.13
CA VAL A 168 13.13 -3.06 5.99
C VAL A 168 14.42 -3.07 5.17
N GLY A 169 15.57 -3.29 5.80
CA GLY A 169 16.86 -3.41 5.14
C GLY A 169 17.02 -4.70 4.31
N ASN A 170 16.18 -5.71 4.53
CA ASN A 170 16.18 -6.97 3.82
C ASN A 170 15.14 -7.02 2.68
N CYS A 171 14.36 -5.95 2.50
CA CYS A 171 13.45 -5.82 1.36
C CYS A 171 14.22 -5.42 0.11
N ILE A 172 13.88 -5.99 -1.05
CA ILE A 172 14.42 -5.55 -2.35
C ILE A 172 14.11 -4.05 -2.57
N LEU A 173 12.87 -3.67 -2.28
CA LEU A 173 12.45 -2.28 -2.21
C LEU A 173 11.72 -2.05 -0.89
N PRO A 174 12.19 -1.11 -0.05
CA PRO A 174 11.46 -0.71 1.14
C PRO A 174 10.04 -0.25 0.78
N PRO A 175 9.00 -0.67 1.52
CA PRO A 175 7.63 -0.30 1.22
C PRO A 175 7.45 1.21 1.07
N CYS A 176 6.89 1.67 -0.05
CA CYS A 176 6.66 3.10 -0.30
C CYS A 176 5.23 3.54 -0.01
N HIS A 177 4.25 2.63 -0.10
CA HIS A 177 2.83 2.86 0.14
C HIS A 177 2.29 1.90 1.21
N GLY A 178 1.17 2.25 1.84
CA GLY A 178 0.58 1.45 2.91
C GLY A 178 1.44 1.35 4.18
N ASN A 179 2.38 2.29 4.39
CA ASN A 179 3.29 2.24 5.53
C ASN A 179 2.55 2.23 6.87
N VAL A 180 1.49 3.01 6.97
CA VAL A 180 0.50 2.94 8.05
C VAL A 180 -0.88 3.03 7.41
N ILE A 181 -1.78 2.12 7.77
CA ILE A 181 -3.16 2.11 7.34
C ILE A 181 -4.03 2.11 8.60
N GLN A 182 -4.91 3.09 8.74
CA GLN A 182 -5.87 3.17 9.84
C GLN A 182 -7.29 3.13 9.29
N PHE A 183 -8.15 2.38 9.96
CA PHE A 183 -9.57 2.33 9.66
C PHE A 183 -10.38 3.02 10.76
N VAL A 184 -11.36 3.81 10.34
CA VAL A 184 -12.27 4.53 11.22
C VAL A 184 -13.70 4.30 10.74
N VAL A 185 -14.57 3.85 11.63
CA VAL A 185 -15.99 3.67 11.34
C VAL A 185 -16.73 4.97 11.68
N ASP A 186 -17.36 5.55 10.67
CA ASP A 186 -18.32 6.65 10.81
C ASP A 186 -19.74 6.05 10.81
N PRO A 187 -20.55 6.25 11.87
CA PRO A 187 -21.91 5.71 11.93
C PRO A 187 -22.83 6.13 10.78
N GLN A 188 -22.53 7.26 10.14
CA GLN A 188 -23.35 7.84 9.08
C GLN A 188 -22.80 7.55 7.68
N LYS A 189 -21.49 7.45 7.55
CA LYS A 189 -20.78 7.39 6.25
C LYS A 189 -20.08 6.05 5.98
N GLY A 190 -20.05 5.15 6.98
CA GLY A 190 -19.41 3.85 6.84
C GLY A 190 -17.94 3.81 7.21
N LEU A 191 -17.13 3.06 6.48
CA LEU A 191 -15.74 2.81 6.82
C LEU A 191 -14.81 3.76 6.06
N HIS A 192 -13.98 4.51 6.80
CA HIS A 192 -12.90 5.31 6.25
C HIS A 192 -11.58 4.57 6.36
N CYS A 193 -10.76 4.66 5.31
CA CYS A 193 -9.39 4.17 5.28
C CYS A 193 -8.43 5.36 5.15
N LEU A 194 -7.56 5.54 6.13
CA LEU A 194 -6.51 6.54 6.12
C LEU A 194 -5.19 5.84 5.88
N GLN A 195 -4.44 6.28 4.87
CA GLN A 195 -3.18 5.68 4.52
C GLN A 195 -2.06 6.71 4.51
N TYR A 196 -0.97 6.41 5.22
CA TYR A 196 0.29 7.13 5.06
C TYR A 196 1.15 6.46 3.99
N GLN A 197 1.56 7.25 3.02
CA GLN A 197 2.47 6.86 1.95
C GLN A 197 3.73 7.72 2.05
N ARG A 198 4.90 7.08 2.28
CA ARG A 198 6.16 7.82 2.46
C ARG A 198 6.71 8.42 1.17
N SER A 199 6.36 7.83 0.02
CA SER A 199 6.83 8.26 -1.30
C SER A 199 5.85 7.83 -2.37
N ALA A 200 5.58 8.71 -3.33
CA ALA A 200 4.74 8.44 -4.48
C ALA A 200 5.37 9.04 -5.72
N ASP A 201 5.64 8.22 -6.72
CA ASP A 201 5.88 8.68 -8.08
C ASP A 201 4.52 8.98 -8.70
N MET A 202 4.14 10.26 -8.70
CA MET A 202 2.79 10.68 -9.10
C MET A 202 2.44 10.26 -10.52
N PRO A 203 3.30 10.43 -11.56
CA PRO A 203 2.97 10.04 -12.92
C PRO A 203 2.91 8.53 -13.15
N LEU A 204 3.75 7.74 -12.48
CA LEU A 204 3.92 6.31 -12.78
C LEU A 204 3.33 5.39 -11.73
N GLY A 205 3.65 5.62 -10.47
CA GLY A 205 3.36 4.69 -9.38
C GLY A 205 2.08 4.97 -8.64
N TYR A 206 1.76 6.25 -8.42
CA TYR A 206 0.62 6.62 -7.58
C TYR A 206 -0.72 6.11 -8.13
N CYS A 207 -0.99 6.36 -9.40
CA CYS A 207 -2.22 5.95 -10.05
C CYS A 207 -2.55 4.45 -9.94
N PRO A 208 -1.62 3.51 -10.18
CA PRO A 208 -1.94 2.09 -10.11
C PRO A 208 -2.18 1.58 -8.71
N TRP A 209 -1.43 2.05 -7.70
CA TRP A 209 -1.45 1.46 -6.36
C TRP A 209 -2.51 2.02 -5.43
N GLN A 210 -3.00 3.21 -5.69
CA GLN A 210 -4.06 3.81 -4.87
C GLN A 210 -5.32 2.95 -4.84
N TYR A 211 -5.66 2.31 -5.96
CA TYR A 211 -6.81 1.42 -6.04
C TYR A 211 -6.81 0.27 -5.08
N THR A 212 -5.64 -0.31 -4.85
CA THR A 212 -5.56 -1.57 -4.15
C THR A 212 -5.79 -1.40 -2.66
N ILE A 213 -5.59 -0.19 -2.14
CA ILE A 213 -5.73 0.08 -0.71
C ILE A 213 -7.09 0.69 -0.40
N ASP A 214 -7.56 1.61 -1.21
CA ASP A 214 -8.84 2.29 -0.97
C ASP A 214 -10.06 1.38 -1.12
N ARG A 215 -9.96 0.35 -1.98
CA ARG A 215 -11.04 -0.62 -2.17
C ARG A 215 -11.31 -1.54 -0.97
N LYS A 216 -10.40 -1.59 0.01
CA LYS A 216 -10.60 -2.37 1.23
C LYS A 216 -11.50 -1.70 2.26
N SER A 217 -11.75 -0.42 2.11
CA SER A 217 -12.63 0.34 3.00
C SER A 217 -14.12 0.05 2.75
N VAL A 218 -14.45 -0.83 1.79
CA VAL A 218 -15.82 -1.21 1.44
C VAL A 218 -16.03 -2.70 1.71
N VAL A 219 -15.93 -3.12 2.96
CA VAL A 219 -16.40 -4.44 3.42
C VAL A 219 -17.18 -4.29 4.70
#